data_ee83c7ce7be9238fdbacdcb0ea483ce7
#
_entry.id   ee83c7ce7be9238fdbacdcb0ea483ce7
#
_cell.length_a   1.000
_cell.length_b   1.000
_cell.length_c   1.000
_cell.angle_alpha   90.00
_cell.angle_beta   90.00
_cell.angle_gamma   90.00
#
_symmetry.space_group_name_H-M   'P 1'
#
loop_
_entity.id
_entity.type
_entity.pdbx_description
1 polymer ?
#
loop_
_entity_poly.entity_id
_entity_poly.type
_entity_poly.pdbx_seq_one_letter_code
_entity_poly.pdbx_strand_id
1 'polypeptide(L)'
;MSDVQFSTVDAYTHCGISKYLPVADVSATMDHAGVDRAVLAQHLGEFDNSYLRGVVAANPDRYAGVCLVDHQADSAESILEELAGSSSCQGVRWPIAPGMDNHELVGRTLELGLVAVAYFPESIAACVATMDRLLEAHPSGKIVVSHLGNPTQQQADPLQEFRQAGVFQLLSAETLVIQLSGMEMTTRFPHAALHDLVGVMFEAVGPTRMTWGSNYPVVGTAEDYRTELRLLLDGRLPIPSEAIPAIAGANASRLWFPDREHVAAR
;
A
#
# COMPACT_ATOMS: atom_id res chain seq x y z
N MET A 1 -0.01 3.92 -32.57
CA MET A 1 -0.14 3.02 -31.41
C MET A 1 -1.39 3.49 -30.70
N SER A 2 -2.44 2.67 -30.64
CA SER A 2 -3.68 3.04 -29.91
C SER A 2 -3.34 3.11 -28.44
N ASP A 3 -3.53 4.29 -27.83
CA ASP A 3 -3.47 4.45 -26.39
C ASP A 3 -4.53 3.51 -25.77
N VAL A 4 -4.09 2.36 -25.31
CA VAL A 4 -4.94 1.50 -24.47
C VAL A 4 -5.02 2.23 -23.14
N GLN A 5 -6.10 3.00 -22.97
CA GLN A 5 -6.39 3.71 -21.74
C GLN A 5 -6.75 2.66 -20.68
N PHE A 6 -5.87 2.43 -19.71
CA PHE A 6 -6.15 1.61 -18.54
C PHE A 6 -6.48 2.51 -17.35
N SER A 7 -7.30 2.01 -16.43
CA SER A 7 -7.64 2.75 -15.21
C SER A 7 -6.44 2.78 -14.26
N THR A 8 -6.06 3.96 -13.81
CA THR A 8 -4.96 4.18 -12.85
C THR A 8 -5.52 4.27 -11.44
N VAL A 9 -4.88 3.55 -10.50
CA VAL A 9 -5.26 3.52 -9.09
C VAL A 9 -4.07 3.88 -8.23
N ASP A 10 -4.21 4.92 -7.42
CA ASP A 10 -3.27 5.22 -6.34
C ASP A 10 -3.56 4.29 -5.16
N ALA A 11 -2.77 3.25 -4.99
CA ALA A 11 -3.01 2.23 -3.97
C ALA A 11 -2.60 2.69 -2.55
N TYR A 12 -2.08 3.91 -2.40
CA TYR A 12 -1.72 4.44 -1.09
C TYR A 12 -1.57 5.95 -1.11
N THR A 13 -2.57 6.63 -0.59
CA THR A 13 -2.57 8.08 -0.38
C THR A 13 -3.25 8.41 0.95
N HIS A 14 -3.17 9.65 1.39
CA HIS A 14 -3.74 10.09 2.65
C HIS A 14 -4.65 11.29 2.46
N CYS A 15 -5.70 11.37 3.28
CA CYS A 15 -6.49 12.59 3.45
C CYS A 15 -6.80 12.80 4.94
N GLY A 16 -7.11 14.01 5.33
CA GLY A 16 -7.46 14.34 6.72
C GLY A 16 -7.87 15.80 6.87
N ILE A 17 -8.30 16.15 8.08
CA ILE A 17 -8.68 17.52 8.45
C ILE A 17 -7.77 18.13 9.52
N SER A 18 -7.12 17.29 10.33
CA SER A 18 -6.18 17.70 11.37
C SER A 18 -4.73 17.57 10.92
N LYS A 19 -4.46 16.61 10.05
CA LYS A 19 -3.17 16.33 9.43
C LYS A 19 -3.43 15.97 7.99
N TYR A 20 -2.53 16.31 7.08
CA TYR A 20 -2.68 16.14 5.65
C TYR A 20 -3.72 17.09 5.03
N LEU A 21 -4.22 16.76 3.85
CA LEU A 21 -5.12 17.60 3.07
C LEU A 21 -6.55 17.05 3.10
N PRO A 22 -7.56 17.90 3.04
CA PRO A 22 -8.94 17.47 2.80
C PRO A 22 -9.04 16.65 1.51
N VAL A 23 -9.97 15.70 1.46
CA VAL A 23 -10.14 14.84 0.27
C VAL A 23 -10.40 15.62 -1.03
N ALA A 24 -10.97 16.81 -0.96
CA ALA A 24 -11.18 17.66 -2.14
C ALA A 24 -9.86 18.04 -2.82
N ASP A 25 -8.83 18.36 -2.05
CA ASP A 25 -7.50 18.72 -2.57
C ASP A 25 -6.76 17.47 -3.10
N VAL A 26 -6.91 16.34 -2.41
CA VAL A 26 -6.39 15.05 -2.89
C VAL A 26 -7.05 14.67 -4.21
N SER A 27 -8.38 14.80 -4.30
CA SER A 27 -9.14 14.55 -5.54
C SER A 27 -8.68 15.43 -6.71
N ALA A 28 -8.47 16.71 -6.46
CA ALA A 28 -8.01 17.64 -7.49
C ALA A 28 -6.61 17.28 -8.00
N THR A 29 -5.72 16.83 -7.11
CA THR A 29 -4.39 16.33 -7.46
C THR A 29 -4.48 15.05 -8.32
N MET A 30 -5.32 14.09 -7.93
CA MET A 30 -5.59 12.89 -8.70
C MET A 30 -6.13 13.18 -10.10
N ASP A 31 -7.15 14.07 -10.19
CA ASP A 31 -7.78 14.45 -11.45
C ASP A 31 -6.76 15.09 -12.41
N HIS A 32 -5.91 15.97 -11.88
CA HIS A 32 -4.84 16.59 -12.65
C HIS A 32 -3.79 15.59 -13.16
N ALA A 33 -3.53 14.53 -12.40
CA ALA A 33 -2.59 13.48 -12.77
C ALA A 33 -3.21 12.35 -13.61
N GLY A 34 -4.53 12.33 -13.82
CA GLY A 34 -5.25 11.28 -14.54
C GLY A 34 -5.37 9.99 -13.74
N VAL A 35 -5.53 10.10 -12.41
CA VAL A 35 -5.74 8.96 -11.51
C VAL A 35 -7.22 8.81 -11.18
N ASP A 36 -7.79 7.65 -11.48
CA ASP A 36 -9.25 7.42 -11.40
C ASP A 36 -9.72 7.09 -9.98
N ARG A 37 -8.94 6.28 -9.26
CA ARG A 37 -9.31 5.74 -7.94
C ARG A 37 -8.15 5.85 -6.97
N ALA A 38 -8.47 5.82 -5.66
CA ALA A 38 -7.44 5.78 -4.63
C ALA A 38 -7.81 4.94 -3.40
N VAL A 39 -6.78 4.44 -2.74
CA VAL A 39 -6.86 3.82 -1.42
C VAL A 39 -6.41 4.86 -0.40
N LEU A 40 -7.35 5.31 0.42
CA LEU A 40 -7.11 6.28 1.48
C LEU A 40 -6.64 5.55 2.73
N ALA A 41 -5.38 5.75 3.11
CA ALA A 41 -4.82 5.15 4.30
C ALA A 41 -4.81 6.14 5.46
N GLN A 42 -5.31 5.71 6.64
CA GLN A 42 -5.25 6.53 7.84
C GLN A 42 -3.79 6.75 8.26
N HIS A 43 -3.49 7.93 8.77
CA HIS A 43 -2.14 8.23 9.22
C HIS A 43 -1.87 7.68 10.63
N LEU A 44 -0.62 7.30 10.89
CA LEU A 44 -0.23 6.78 12.19
C LEU A 44 -0.48 7.80 13.31
N GLY A 45 -1.09 7.31 14.38
CA GLY A 45 -1.45 8.10 15.55
C GLY A 45 -2.86 8.71 15.51
N GLU A 46 -3.60 8.56 14.39
CA GLU A 46 -5.00 8.97 14.30
C GLU A 46 -5.90 7.73 14.28
N PHE A 47 -6.56 7.49 15.38
CA PHE A 47 -7.44 6.32 15.54
C PHE A 47 -8.92 6.63 15.29
N ASP A 48 -9.28 7.91 15.11
CA ASP A 48 -10.60 8.30 14.61
C ASP A 48 -10.66 8.15 13.10
N ASN A 49 -11.28 7.07 12.64
CA ASN A 49 -11.46 6.78 11.23
C ASN A 49 -12.71 7.44 10.63
N SER A 50 -13.47 8.24 11.38
CA SER A 50 -14.80 8.72 10.98
C SER A 50 -14.74 9.57 9.69
N TYR A 51 -13.76 10.47 9.56
CA TYR A 51 -13.60 11.28 8.37
C TYR A 51 -13.29 10.42 7.14
N LEU A 52 -12.28 9.55 7.23
CA LEU A 52 -11.89 8.66 6.13
C LEU A 52 -13.04 7.76 5.69
N ARG A 53 -13.71 7.12 6.65
CA ARG A 53 -14.88 6.25 6.38
C ARG A 53 -16.03 7.02 5.75
N GLY A 54 -16.28 8.26 6.20
CA GLY A 54 -17.28 9.14 5.60
C GLY A 54 -16.99 9.48 4.15
N VAL A 55 -15.74 9.76 3.80
CA VAL A 55 -15.29 9.99 2.43
C VAL A 55 -15.51 8.76 1.55
N VAL A 56 -15.10 7.58 2.02
CA VAL A 56 -15.27 6.31 1.28
C VAL A 56 -16.74 5.99 1.09
N ALA A 57 -17.56 6.12 2.13
CA ALA A 57 -18.99 5.86 2.05
C ALA A 57 -19.72 6.79 1.08
N ALA A 58 -19.28 8.05 0.97
CA ALA A 58 -19.85 9.01 0.03
C ALA A 58 -19.44 8.76 -1.43
N ASN A 59 -18.29 8.18 -1.68
CA ASN A 59 -17.74 7.94 -3.03
C ASN A 59 -17.09 6.55 -3.12
N PRO A 60 -17.86 5.47 -2.90
CA PRO A 60 -17.32 4.13 -2.81
C PRO A 60 -16.72 3.63 -4.13
N ASP A 61 -17.10 4.17 -5.29
CA ASP A 61 -16.54 3.81 -6.59
C ASP A 61 -15.17 4.43 -6.85
N ARG A 62 -14.84 5.48 -6.11
CA ARG A 62 -13.60 6.21 -6.25
C ARG A 62 -12.59 5.87 -5.16
N TYR A 63 -13.06 5.58 -3.94
CA TYR A 63 -12.19 5.39 -2.79
C TYR A 63 -12.40 4.05 -2.11
N ALA A 64 -11.30 3.48 -1.63
CA ALA A 64 -11.26 2.40 -0.65
C ALA A 64 -10.56 2.89 0.62
N GLY A 65 -10.92 2.34 1.78
CA GLY A 65 -10.42 2.77 3.08
C GLY A 65 -9.49 1.77 3.74
N VAL A 66 -8.36 2.26 4.22
CA VAL A 66 -7.45 1.54 5.12
C VAL A 66 -7.45 2.27 6.45
N CYS A 67 -8.13 1.69 7.43
CA CYS A 67 -8.31 2.25 8.76
C CYS A 67 -7.08 2.02 9.65
N LEU A 68 -7.06 2.64 10.82
CA LEU A 68 -6.06 2.41 11.86
C LEU A 68 -6.78 2.00 13.15
N VAL A 69 -6.22 1.04 13.87
CA VAL A 69 -6.69 0.59 15.18
C VAL A 69 -5.56 0.77 16.20
N ASP A 70 -5.90 1.29 17.37
CA ASP A 70 -4.93 1.34 18.48
C ASP A 70 -4.78 -0.07 19.06
N HIS A 71 -3.66 -0.71 18.74
CA HIS A 71 -3.37 -2.07 19.20
C HIS A 71 -3.16 -2.16 20.72
N GLN A 72 -3.00 -1.03 21.42
CA GLN A 72 -2.84 -0.99 22.87
C GLN A 72 -4.18 -0.80 23.61
N ALA A 73 -5.26 -0.51 22.89
CA ALA A 73 -6.56 -0.32 23.49
C ALA A 73 -7.23 -1.67 23.81
N ASP A 74 -7.83 -1.81 24.98
CA ASP A 74 -8.62 -2.99 25.36
C ASP A 74 -9.76 -3.29 24.39
N SER A 75 -10.23 -2.29 23.65
CA SER A 75 -11.29 -2.38 22.64
C SER A 75 -10.78 -2.70 21.23
N ALA A 76 -9.49 -2.93 21.01
CA ALA A 76 -8.91 -3.09 19.68
C ALA A 76 -9.61 -4.17 18.84
N GLU A 77 -9.90 -5.33 19.42
CA GLU A 77 -10.56 -6.43 18.71
C GLU A 77 -12.01 -6.08 18.34
N SER A 78 -12.76 -5.47 19.24
CA SER A 78 -14.15 -5.07 18.97
C SER A 78 -14.24 -3.97 17.92
N ILE A 79 -13.30 -3.02 17.91
CA ILE A 79 -13.19 -2.00 16.85
C ILE A 79 -12.87 -2.67 15.51
N LEU A 80 -11.98 -3.65 15.50
CA LEU A 80 -11.63 -4.38 14.29
C LEU A 80 -12.81 -5.12 13.70
N GLU A 81 -13.63 -5.76 14.54
CA GLU A 81 -14.89 -6.43 14.13
C GLU A 81 -15.92 -5.43 13.57
N GLU A 82 -16.07 -4.26 14.21
CA GLU A 82 -16.91 -3.17 13.67
C GLU A 82 -16.43 -2.72 12.28
N LEU A 83 -15.13 -2.52 12.12
CA LEU A 83 -14.53 -2.11 10.85
C LEU A 83 -14.77 -3.16 9.76
N ALA A 84 -14.63 -4.44 10.07
CA ALA A 84 -14.88 -5.54 9.15
C ALA A 84 -16.34 -5.62 8.68
N GLY A 85 -17.28 -5.22 9.53
CA GLY A 85 -18.70 -5.11 9.18
C GLY A 85 -19.04 -3.90 8.29
N SER A 86 -18.08 -3.02 8.01
CA SER A 86 -18.29 -1.77 7.29
C SER A 86 -17.82 -1.83 5.84
N SER A 87 -18.67 -1.42 4.90
CA SER A 87 -18.31 -1.28 3.48
C SER A 87 -17.32 -0.13 3.20
N SER A 88 -17.01 0.71 4.18
CA SER A 88 -16.08 1.82 4.07
C SER A 88 -14.68 1.54 4.64
N CYS A 89 -14.40 0.29 5.03
CA CYS A 89 -13.09 -0.17 5.48
C CYS A 89 -12.75 -1.48 4.76
N GLN A 90 -11.75 -1.47 3.90
CA GLN A 90 -11.28 -2.62 3.14
C GLN A 90 -10.01 -3.23 3.75
N GLY A 91 -9.34 -2.49 4.61
CA GLY A 91 -8.12 -2.95 5.25
C GLY A 91 -7.76 -2.16 6.50
N VAL A 92 -6.78 -2.67 7.24
CA VAL A 92 -6.23 -2.01 8.43
C VAL A 92 -4.73 -1.91 8.30
N ARG A 93 -4.21 -0.73 8.64
CA ARG A 93 -2.77 -0.45 8.66
C ARG A 93 -2.18 -0.85 10.00
N TRP A 94 -1.13 -1.66 9.97
CA TRP A 94 -0.44 -2.15 11.14
C TRP A 94 1.05 -1.79 11.10
N PRO A 95 1.60 -1.14 12.14
CA PRO A 95 3.04 -1.09 12.30
C PRO A 95 3.54 -2.50 12.67
N ILE A 96 4.61 -2.95 12.02
CA ILE A 96 5.28 -4.21 12.32
C ILE A 96 6.74 -3.88 12.65
N ALA A 97 7.12 -4.10 13.89
CA ALA A 97 8.49 -3.86 14.38
C ALA A 97 8.92 -4.95 15.36
N PRO A 98 10.23 -5.16 15.55
CA PRO A 98 10.71 -6.08 16.56
C PRO A 98 10.18 -5.71 17.95
N GLY A 99 9.63 -6.70 18.65
CA GLY A 99 9.08 -6.50 20.00
C GLY A 99 7.68 -5.89 20.08
N MET A 100 7.03 -5.57 18.94
CA MET A 100 5.61 -5.21 18.95
C MET A 100 4.73 -6.43 19.16
N ASP A 101 3.75 -6.28 20.05
CA ASP A 101 2.79 -7.32 20.41
C ASP A 101 1.42 -7.02 19.79
N ASN A 102 1.36 -7.03 18.46
CA ASN A 102 0.11 -6.81 17.71
C ASN A 102 -0.16 -7.89 16.64
N HIS A 103 0.64 -8.95 16.63
CA HIS A 103 0.56 -9.99 15.61
C HIS A 103 -0.78 -10.76 15.64
N GLU A 104 -1.39 -10.91 16.82
CA GLU A 104 -2.73 -11.52 16.96
C GLU A 104 -3.81 -10.65 16.28
N LEU A 105 -3.76 -9.34 16.46
CA LEU A 105 -4.67 -8.40 15.80
C LEU A 105 -4.46 -8.34 14.28
N VAL A 106 -3.21 -8.46 13.82
CA VAL A 106 -2.90 -8.62 12.38
C VAL A 106 -3.53 -9.90 11.85
N GLY A 107 -3.36 -11.03 12.56
CA GLY A 107 -4.00 -12.30 12.23
C GLY A 107 -5.52 -12.19 12.19
N ARG A 108 -6.11 -11.56 13.21
CA ARG A 108 -7.56 -11.33 13.27
C ARG A 108 -8.07 -10.47 12.11
N THR A 109 -7.29 -9.47 11.68
CA THR A 109 -7.59 -8.68 10.47
C THR A 109 -7.78 -9.58 9.24
N LEU A 110 -6.85 -10.52 9.04
CA LEU A 110 -6.88 -11.44 7.91
C LEU A 110 -8.05 -12.45 7.99
N GLU A 111 -8.36 -12.96 9.20
CA GLU A 111 -9.51 -13.85 9.45
C GLU A 111 -10.84 -13.17 9.15
N LEU A 112 -10.96 -11.88 9.44
CA LEU A 112 -12.13 -11.06 9.14
C LEU A 112 -12.25 -10.69 7.66
N GLY A 113 -11.31 -11.12 6.81
CA GLY A 113 -11.31 -10.87 5.37
C GLY A 113 -10.84 -9.46 4.99
N LEU A 114 -10.30 -8.69 5.93
CA LEU A 114 -9.69 -7.40 5.65
C LEU A 114 -8.24 -7.57 5.16
N VAL A 115 -7.78 -6.60 4.36
CA VAL A 115 -6.37 -6.54 3.95
C VAL A 115 -5.53 -5.96 5.08
N ALA A 116 -4.46 -6.62 5.49
CA ALA A 116 -3.48 -6.07 6.41
C ALA A 116 -2.44 -5.24 5.64
N VAL A 117 -2.34 -3.94 5.90
CA VAL A 117 -1.30 -3.08 5.34
C VAL A 117 -0.17 -2.98 6.33
N ALA A 118 0.90 -3.72 6.09
CA ALA A 118 2.07 -3.77 6.95
C ALA A 118 3.00 -2.57 6.67
N TYR A 119 3.21 -1.74 7.67
CA TYR A 119 4.19 -0.67 7.71
C TYR A 119 5.34 -1.06 8.64
N PHE A 120 6.55 -0.93 8.18
CA PHE A 120 7.75 -1.29 8.93
C PHE A 120 8.49 -0.02 9.35
N PRO A 121 8.39 0.44 10.63
CA PRO A 121 9.06 1.67 11.07
C PRO A 121 10.57 1.65 10.86
N GLU A 122 11.20 0.50 11.01
CA GLU A 122 12.63 0.30 10.77
C GLU A 122 12.88 -0.25 9.36
N SER A 123 12.56 -1.51 9.14
CA SER A 123 12.66 -2.21 7.85
C SER A 123 11.99 -3.58 7.95
N ILE A 124 11.42 -4.08 6.85
CA ILE A 124 10.94 -5.46 6.77
C ILE A 124 12.07 -6.47 7.07
N ALA A 125 13.32 -6.12 6.79
CA ALA A 125 14.48 -6.96 7.08
C ALA A 125 14.60 -7.33 8.56
N ALA A 126 14.20 -6.44 9.46
CA ALA A 126 14.16 -6.69 10.89
C ALA A 126 12.98 -7.56 11.34
N CYS A 127 11.98 -7.77 10.48
CA CYS A 127 10.70 -8.38 10.81
C CYS A 127 10.44 -9.71 10.07
N VAL A 128 11.42 -10.27 9.34
CA VAL A 128 11.24 -11.47 8.51
C VAL A 128 10.65 -12.63 9.32
N ALA A 129 11.20 -12.95 10.49
CA ALA A 129 10.68 -14.05 11.32
C ALA A 129 9.24 -13.81 11.83
N THR A 130 8.83 -12.57 12.03
CA THR A 130 7.46 -12.24 12.43
C THR A 130 6.51 -12.40 11.23
N MET A 131 6.94 -11.95 10.06
CA MET A 131 6.17 -12.10 8.83
C MET A 131 6.02 -13.56 8.41
N ASP A 132 7.06 -14.38 8.52
CA ASP A 132 6.99 -15.83 8.26
C ASP A 132 5.90 -16.49 9.11
N ARG A 133 5.88 -16.23 10.43
CA ARG A 133 4.85 -16.77 11.32
C ARG A 133 3.43 -16.31 10.94
N LEU A 134 3.24 -15.04 10.56
CA LEU A 134 1.95 -14.54 10.10
C LEU A 134 1.48 -15.22 8.81
N LEU A 135 2.38 -15.44 7.88
CA LEU A 135 2.07 -16.09 6.61
C LEU A 135 1.76 -17.58 6.78
N GLU A 136 2.50 -18.27 7.65
CA GLU A 136 2.23 -19.67 7.99
C GLU A 136 0.87 -19.84 8.68
N ALA A 137 0.53 -18.95 9.60
CA ALA A 137 -0.75 -18.99 10.32
C ALA A 137 -1.95 -18.57 9.44
N HIS A 138 -1.75 -17.69 8.46
CA HIS A 138 -2.83 -17.12 7.64
C HIS A 138 -2.54 -17.23 6.13
N PRO A 139 -2.48 -18.45 5.57
CA PRO A 139 -2.01 -18.69 4.19
C PRO A 139 -2.93 -18.16 3.09
N SER A 140 -4.14 -17.74 3.42
CA SER A 140 -5.09 -17.13 2.47
C SER A 140 -5.28 -15.62 2.64
N GLY A 141 -4.79 -15.05 3.72
CA GLY A 141 -4.91 -13.63 4.03
C GLY A 141 -4.07 -12.76 3.08
N LYS A 142 -4.50 -11.54 2.80
CA LYS A 142 -3.73 -10.61 1.96
C LYS A 142 -3.00 -9.59 2.81
N ILE A 143 -1.68 -9.53 2.67
CA ILE A 143 -0.82 -8.56 3.34
C ILE A 143 -0.14 -7.68 2.30
N VAL A 144 -0.34 -6.37 2.42
CA VAL A 144 0.34 -5.36 1.61
C VAL A 144 1.58 -4.89 2.36
N VAL A 145 2.74 -5.11 1.80
CA VAL A 145 4.02 -4.57 2.28
C VAL A 145 4.17 -3.15 1.75
N SER A 146 3.89 -2.16 2.60
CA SER A 146 3.95 -0.75 2.19
C SER A 146 5.39 -0.26 2.02
N HIS A 147 5.58 0.73 1.15
CA HIS A 147 6.84 1.46 0.95
C HIS A 147 8.04 0.56 0.66
N LEU A 148 7.87 -0.44 -0.24
CA LEU A 148 8.93 -1.41 -0.56
C LEU A 148 9.51 -2.13 0.68
N GLY A 149 8.73 -2.24 1.77
CA GLY A 149 9.22 -2.79 3.04
C GLY A 149 10.11 -1.83 3.83
N ASN A 150 10.10 -0.55 3.47
CA ASN A 150 10.83 0.54 4.13
C ASN A 150 12.33 0.25 4.29
N PRO A 151 13.09 0.14 3.19
CA PRO A 151 14.53 -0.10 3.25
C PRO A 151 15.21 1.02 4.07
N THR A 152 16.18 0.65 4.91
CA THR A 152 16.79 1.63 5.83
C THR A 152 17.62 2.67 5.08
N GLN A 153 17.44 3.95 5.43
CA GLN A 153 18.27 5.05 4.90
C GLN A 153 19.74 4.97 5.33
N GLN A 154 20.01 4.20 6.39
CA GLN A 154 21.35 4.07 6.97
C GLN A 154 22.22 3.03 6.28
N GLN A 155 21.62 2.17 5.47
CA GLN A 155 22.34 1.14 4.71
C GLN A 155 22.80 1.71 3.37
N ALA A 156 24.06 1.54 3.06
CA ALA A 156 24.62 1.96 1.76
C ALA A 156 24.07 1.15 0.58
N ASP A 157 23.52 -0.04 0.83
CA ASP A 157 22.96 -0.97 -0.14
C ASP A 157 21.68 -1.66 0.42
N PRO A 158 20.50 -1.09 0.14
CA PRO A 158 19.22 -1.69 0.56
C PRO A 158 18.96 -3.09 -0.02
N LEU A 159 19.45 -3.37 -1.22
CA LEU A 159 19.32 -4.68 -1.85
C LEU A 159 20.11 -5.75 -1.08
N GLN A 160 21.33 -5.40 -0.62
CA GLN A 160 22.15 -6.29 0.17
C GLN A 160 21.53 -6.56 1.56
N GLU A 161 20.96 -5.53 2.19
CA GLU A 161 20.22 -5.68 3.45
C GLU A 161 19.11 -6.73 3.30
N PHE A 162 18.26 -6.61 2.27
CA PHE A 162 17.14 -7.51 2.05
C PHE A 162 17.57 -8.93 1.69
N ARG A 163 18.66 -9.07 0.94
CA ARG A 163 19.25 -10.39 0.65
C ARG A 163 19.74 -11.10 1.91
N GLN A 164 20.48 -10.40 2.75
CA GLN A 164 21.04 -10.95 3.99
C GLN A 164 19.94 -11.34 4.99
N ALA A 165 18.88 -10.57 5.07
CA ALA A 165 17.76 -10.83 5.95
C ALA A 165 16.80 -11.93 5.45
N GLY A 166 16.90 -12.36 4.20
CA GLY A 166 15.99 -13.36 3.63
C GLY A 166 14.64 -12.79 3.14
N VAL A 167 14.54 -11.48 2.92
CA VAL A 167 13.28 -10.83 2.50
C VAL A 167 12.76 -11.42 1.20
N PHE A 168 13.62 -11.75 0.23
CA PHE A 168 13.17 -12.27 -1.06
C PHE A 168 12.57 -13.68 -0.97
N GLN A 169 12.99 -14.51 0.00
CA GLN A 169 12.32 -15.78 0.29
C GLN A 169 10.92 -15.53 0.84
N LEU A 170 10.77 -14.58 1.77
CA LEU A 170 9.47 -14.16 2.29
C LEU A 170 8.54 -13.70 1.17
N LEU A 171 9.04 -12.91 0.21
CA LEU A 171 8.25 -12.37 -0.91
C LEU A 171 7.76 -13.44 -1.89
N SER A 172 8.25 -14.67 -1.82
CA SER A 172 7.72 -15.79 -2.60
C SER A 172 6.28 -16.17 -2.22
N ALA A 173 5.83 -15.82 -1.00
CA ALA A 173 4.47 -16.09 -0.56
C ALA A 173 3.43 -15.32 -1.42
N GLU A 174 2.47 -16.06 -2.00
CA GLU A 174 1.46 -15.51 -2.92
C GLU A 174 0.46 -14.53 -2.27
N THR A 175 0.42 -14.52 -0.95
CA THR A 175 -0.43 -13.64 -0.16
C THR A 175 0.16 -12.24 0.03
N LEU A 176 1.46 -12.06 -0.23
CA LEU A 176 2.12 -10.76 -0.14
C LEU A 176 1.96 -9.96 -1.43
N VAL A 177 1.59 -8.71 -1.27
CA VAL A 177 1.55 -7.68 -2.33
C VAL A 177 2.53 -6.58 -1.96
N ILE A 178 3.41 -6.23 -2.86
CA ILE A 178 4.39 -5.16 -2.66
C ILE A 178 3.81 -3.84 -3.14
N GLN A 179 3.95 -2.81 -2.32
CA GLN A 179 3.55 -1.46 -2.67
C GLN A 179 4.77 -0.62 -3.05
N LEU A 180 4.85 -0.29 -4.32
CA LEU A 180 5.81 0.66 -4.89
C LEU A 180 5.39 2.07 -4.51
N SER A 181 5.83 2.52 -3.35
CA SER A 181 5.53 3.82 -2.75
C SER A 181 6.60 4.21 -1.75
N GLY A 182 6.58 5.44 -1.26
CA GLY A 182 7.46 5.88 -0.18
C GLY A 182 8.94 5.95 -0.54
N MET A 183 9.31 5.93 -1.81
CA MET A 183 10.71 6.01 -2.26
C MET A 183 11.36 7.34 -1.85
N GLU A 184 10.56 8.41 -1.79
CA GLU A 184 10.97 9.75 -1.37
C GLU A 184 11.42 9.79 0.11
N MET A 185 10.94 8.88 0.93
CA MET A 185 11.35 8.78 2.34
C MET A 185 12.78 8.25 2.48
N THR A 186 13.26 7.52 1.48
CA THR A 186 14.57 6.86 1.50
C THR A 186 15.59 7.57 0.62
N THR A 187 15.20 8.02 -0.58
CA THR A 187 16.11 8.58 -1.58
C THR A 187 15.49 9.78 -2.28
N ARG A 188 16.34 10.58 -2.93
CA ARG A 188 15.87 11.68 -3.77
C ARG A 188 15.44 11.19 -5.14
N PHE A 189 14.42 11.84 -5.72
CA PHE A 189 14.02 11.62 -7.10
C PHE A 189 15.23 11.70 -8.08
N PRO A 190 15.35 10.82 -9.05
CA PRO A 190 14.44 9.76 -9.50
C PRO A 190 14.69 8.39 -8.81
N HIS A 191 15.12 8.36 -7.57
CA HIS A 191 15.30 7.18 -6.73
C HIS A 191 16.26 6.11 -7.27
N ALA A 192 17.29 6.54 -8.01
CA ALA A 192 18.22 5.63 -8.71
C ALA A 192 18.88 4.59 -7.78
N ALA A 193 19.10 4.95 -6.50
CA ALA A 193 19.68 4.03 -5.51
C ALA A 193 18.72 2.88 -5.13
N LEU A 194 17.42 2.98 -5.45
CA LEU A 194 16.43 1.93 -5.20
C LEU A 194 16.11 1.11 -6.47
N HIS A 195 16.62 1.49 -7.64
CA HIS A 195 16.22 0.82 -8.87
C HIS A 195 16.56 -0.67 -8.87
N ASP A 196 17.75 -1.07 -8.42
CA ASP A 196 18.11 -2.49 -8.34
C ASP A 196 17.19 -3.26 -7.37
N LEU A 197 16.85 -2.63 -6.23
CA LEU A 197 15.90 -3.20 -5.28
C LEU A 197 14.51 -3.39 -5.91
N VAL A 198 13.99 -2.36 -6.60
CA VAL A 198 12.70 -2.42 -7.30
C VAL A 198 12.68 -3.55 -8.33
N GLY A 199 13.74 -3.69 -9.13
CA GLY A 199 13.85 -4.74 -10.13
C GLY A 199 13.83 -6.14 -9.51
N VAL A 200 14.64 -6.38 -8.47
CA VAL A 200 14.67 -7.69 -7.79
C VAL A 200 13.37 -7.99 -7.04
N MET A 201 12.72 -6.98 -6.43
CA MET A 201 11.40 -7.16 -5.83
C MET A 201 10.35 -7.53 -6.89
N PHE A 202 10.37 -6.85 -8.05
CA PHE A 202 9.48 -7.19 -9.15
C PHE A 202 9.70 -8.64 -9.63
N GLU A 203 10.94 -9.08 -9.78
CA GLU A 203 11.25 -10.47 -10.14
C GLU A 203 10.71 -11.47 -9.09
N ALA A 204 10.80 -11.13 -7.81
CA ALA A 204 10.33 -12.00 -6.73
C ALA A 204 8.79 -12.13 -6.67
N VAL A 205 8.05 -11.04 -6.94
CA VAL A 205 6.58 -11.02 -6.79
C VAL A 205 5.84 -11.14 -8.13
N GLY A 206 6.50 -10.83 -9.22
CA GLY A 206 5.90 -10.83 -10.56
C GLY A 206 4.90 -9.67 -10.79
N PRO A 207 4.31 -9.61 -11.99
CA PRO A 207 3.48 -8.48 -12.43
C PRO A 207 2.14 -8.34 -11.71
N THR A 208 1.68 -9.39 -11.02
CA THR A 208 0.34 -9.43 -10.41
C THR A 208 0.30 -9.08 -8.92
N ARG A 209 1.46 -8.99 -8.27
CA ARG A 209 1.58 -8.76 -6.82
C ARG A 209 2.37 -7.50 -6.46
N MET A 210 2.39 -6.52 -7.37
CA MET A 210 2.93 -5.20 -7.11
C MET A 210 1.85 -4.14 -7.43
N THR A 211 1.77 -3.09 -6.62
CA THR A 211 0.86 -1.95 -6.81
C THR A 211 1.64 -0.65 -6.68
N TRP A 212 1.23 0.39 -7.41
CA TRP A 212 1.76 1.73 -7.22
C TRP A 212 0.94 2.52 -6.20
N GLY A 213 1.59 3.36 -5.38
CA GLY A 213 0.96 4.30 -4.48
C GLY A 213 1.80 5.57 -4.32
N SER A 214 1.16 6.71 -4.29
CA SER A 214 1.84 8.01 -4.29
C SER A 214 2.47 8.38 -2.95
N ASN A 215 1.94 7.87 -1.84
CA ASN A 215 2.21 8.38 -0.50
C ASN A 215 1.89 9.89 -0.32
N TYR A 216 0.98 10.44 -1.16
CA TYR A 216 0.59 11.85 -1.09
C TYR A 216 -0.26 12.11 0.18
N PRO A 217 -0.08 13.25 0.85
CA PRO A 217 0.79 14.39 0.52
C PRO A 217 2.21 14.31 1.11
N VAL A 218 2.63 13.17 1.63
CA VAL A 218 3.99 12.98 2.18
C VAL A 218 5.05 13.16 1.09
N VAL A 219 4.78 12.69 -0.12
CA VAL A 219 5.64 12.85 -1.30
C VAL A 219 5.93 14.31 -1.64
N GLY A 220 5.07 15.26 -1.21
CA GLY A 220 5.25 16.68 -1.42
C GLY A 220 4.08 17.37 -2.12
N THR A 221 4.36 18.05 -3.22
CA THR A 221 3.38 18.84 -3.99
C THR A 221 2.57 17.98 -4.98
N ALA A 222 1.52 18.56 -5.58
CA ALA A 222 0.78 17.92 -6.68
C ALA A 222 1.68 17.62 -7.90
N GLU A 223 2.73 18.42 -8.13
CA GLU A 223 3.71 18.15 -9.18
C GLU A 223 4.62 16.97 -8.83
N ASP A 224 5.03 16.84 -7.55
CA ASP A 224 5.77 15.67 -7.09
C ASP A 224 4.94 14.41 -7.25
N TYR A 225 3.66 14.44 -6.87
CA TYR A 225 2.70 13.35 -7.11
C TYR A 225 2.71 12.87 -8.56
N ARG A 226 2.53 13.83 -9.50
CA ARG A 226 2.51 13.55 -10.94
C ARG A 226 3.84 13.00 -11.43
N THR A 227 4.93 13.53 -10.92
CA THR A 227 6.29 13.14 -11.31
C THR A 227 6.62 11.71 -10.85
N GLU A 228 6.18 11.32 -9.65
CA GLU A 228 6.31 9.94 -9.16
C GLU A 228 5.48 8.94 -9.99
N LEU A 229 4.25 9.29 -10.34
CA LEU A 229 3.44 8.46 -11.24
C LEU A 229 4.12 8.30 -12.60
N ARG A 230 4.66 9.38 -13.16
CA ARG A 230 5.37 9.36 -14.45
C ARG A 230 6.64 8.53 -14.41
N LEU A 231 7.31 8.42 -13.26
CA LEU A 231 8.48 7.54 -13.14
C LEU A 231 8.13 6.08 -13.49
N LEU A 232 6.93 5.62 -13.10
CA LEU A 232 6.40 4.31 -13.47
C LEU A 232 5.88 4.29 -14.92
N LEU A 233 4.96 5.22 -15.27
CA LEU A 233 4.25 5.20 -16.56
C LEU A 233 5.19 5.38 -17.76
N ASP A 234 6.26 6.16 -17.61
CA ASP A 234 7.25 6.39 -18.65
C ASP A 234 8.34 5.27 -18.73
N GLY A 235 8.17 4.19 -17.95
CA GLY A 235 9.07 3.04 -17.96
C GLY A 235 10.49 3.36 -17.47
N ARG A 236 10.63 4.30 -16.52
CA ARG A 236 11.92 4.73 -15.98
C ARG A 236 12.40 3.90 -14.80
N LEU A 237 11.54 3.00 -14.29
CA LEU A 237 11.88 1.99 -13.30
C LEU A 237 12.26 0.68 -14.02
N PRO A 238 13.06 -0.20 -13.39
CA PRO A 238 13.41 -1.51 -13.95
C PRO A 238 12.26 -2.50 -13.88
N ILE A 239 11.15 -2.13 -14.50
CA ILE A 239 9.90 -2.89 -14.61
C ILE A 239 9.56 -3.02 -16.09
N PRO A 240 9.28 -4.23 -16.61
CA PRO A 240 8.87 -4.43 -17.99
C PRO A 240 7.63 -3.61 -18.35
N SER A 241 7.63 -2.99 -19.52
CA SER A 241 6.56 -2.08 -19.94
C SER A 241 5.17 -2.74 -19.98
N GLU A 242 5.11 -4.03 -20.29
CA GLU A 242 3.88 -4.83 -20.28
C GLU A 242 3.28 -5.03 -18.88
N ALA A 243 4.07 -4.88 -17.81
CA ALA A 243 3.61 -4.97 -16.43
C ALA A 243 3.04 -3.64 -15.88
N ILE A 244 3.38 -2.52 -16.51
CA ILE A 244 3.00 -1.17 -16.03
C ILE A 244 1.47 -1.04 -15.83
N PRO A 245 0.60 -1.43 -16.76
CA PRO A 245 -0.86 -1.31 -16.56
C PRO A 245 -1.37 -2.11 -15.36
N ALA A 246 -0.78 -3.27 -15.09
CA ALA A 246 -1.13 -4.09 -13.94
C ALA A 246 -0.75 -3.37 -12.62
N ILE A 247 0.46 -2.85 -12.54
CA ILE A 247 1.01 -2.20 -11.34
C ILE A 247 0.35 -0.84 -11.10
N ALA A 248 0.13 -0.05 -12.16
CA ALA A 248 -0.47 1.27 -12.06
C ALA A 248 -1.99 1.24 -11.77
N GLY A 249 -2.67 0.09 -11.95
CA GLY A 249 -4.13 0.08 -11.75
C GLY A 249 -4.76 -1.29 -11.51
N ALA A 250 -4.60 -2.27 -12.41
CA ALA A 250 -5.40 -3.49 -12.37
C ALA A 250 -5.20 -4.32 -11.08
N ASN A 251 -3.98 -4.37 -10.53
CA ASN A 251 -3.71 -5.10 -9.29
C ASN A 251 -4.42 -4.46 -8.09
N ALA A 252 -4.34 -3.12 -7.97
CA ALA A 252 -5.03 -2.40 -6.92
C ALA A 252 -6.55 -2.47 -7.07
N SER A 253 -7.08 -2.43 -8.31
CA SER A 253 -8.51 -2.61 -8.57
C SER A 253 -9.00 -3.97 -8.05
N ARG A 254 -8.31 -5.05 -8.36
CA ARG A 254 -8.68 -6.39 -7.87
C ARG A 254 -8.62 -6.52 -6.35
N LEU A 255 -7.63 -5.90 -5.73
CA LEU A 255 -7.41 -6.02 -4.29
C LEU A 255 -8.42 -5.19 -3.47
N TRP A 256 -8.69 -3.96 -3.92
CA TRP A 256 -9.40 -2.96 -3.12
C TRP A 256 -10.84 -2.69 -3.57
N PHE A 257 -11.19 -3.09 -4.82
CA PHE A 257 -12.49 -2.83 -5.44
C PHE A 257 -13.09 -4.08 -6.11
N PRO A 258 -13.10 -5.26 -5.41
CA PRO A 258 -13.40 -6.56 -6.05
C PRO A 258 -14.80 -6.67 -6.66
N ASP A 259 -15.81 -5.98 -6.11
CA ASP A 259 -17.21 -6.10 -6.53
C ASP A 259 -17.56 -5.24 -7.77
N ARG A 260 -16.58 -4.51 -8.34
CA ARG A 260 -16.81 -3.44 -9.32
C ARG A 260 -16.30 -3.73 -10.73
N GLU A 261 -15.53 -4.81 -10.91
CA GLU A 261 -15.07 -5.23 -12.24
C GLU A 261 -16.23 -5.76 -13.12
N HIS A 262 -17.35 -6.21 -12.50
CA HIS A 262 -18.50 -6.77 -13.24
C HIS A 262 -19.52 -5.72 -13.71
N VAL A 263 -19.44 -4.46 -13.29
CA VAL A 263 -20.39 -3.41 -13.70
C VAL A 263 -19.96 -2.69 -14.99
N ALA A 264 -18.67 -2.69 -15.31
CA ALA A 264 -18.14 -2.04 -16.52
C ALA A 264 -18.28 -2.87 -17.81
N ALA A 265 -18.76 -4.11 -17.70
CA ALA A 265 -18.94 -5.04 -18.84
C ALA A 265 -20.41 -5.28 -19.24
N ARG A 266 -21.35 -4.39 -18.82
CA ARG A 266 -22.77 -4.47 -19.23
C ARG A 266 -23.18 -3.24 -20.02
#